data_bee40f172c0711d3c58d8555f23e1a34
#
_entry.id   bee40f172c0711d3c58d8555f23e1a34
#
_cell.length_a   1.000
_cell.length_b   1.000
_cell.length_c   1.000
_cell.angle_alpha   90.00
_cell.angle_beta   90.00
_cell.angle_gamma   90.00
#
_symmetry.space_group_name_H-M   'P 1'
#
loop_
_entity.id
_entity.type
_entity.pdbx_description
1 polymer ?
#
loop_
_entity_poly.entity_id
_entity_poly.type
_entity_poly.pdbx_seq_one_letter_code
_entity_poly.pdbx_strand_id
1 'polypeptide(L)'
;MNTEMTNEHYTIQEKLHILADAAKYDVACTSSGSSRRGQKGELGNAVSCGICHSFAADGRCISLLKILMTNHCVYDCKYCINRASNDVKRATFTPEEICNLTVEFYKRNYIEGLFLSSGILKNPTYTMEKMCEILLLLRTKYHFNGYIHVKTIPGASDELLAAAGYLADRVSVNLELPTSEGLRKLAPNKTMQTILSPMGKVQNTIAAHRMAIGKSSYMERSRGNQFLHNGIFSDTSKQQFQKKLESRAALQRGTDVSKTSAQSNPALLDSSFTWNQAYQLAPHDMSRLKRSFAPAGQSTQMIIGATGESDYTLLQTTQQLYQGFDLKRVFYSAYIPLNEDPVLPEIGTPPPLLREHRLYQADWLLRFYGFQADELLTIEKPNFNELLDPKCDWALRHLELFPVEVETASYAELLRVPGVGPKSASRIVNARRYGRMDFTSLKKMGVVLKRAHYFITCGGKQMYHTPLEETYITRQLVSVDRKESWKMAHANEGFSQMTLADFGIG
;
A
#
# COMPACT_ATOMS: atom_id res chain seq x y z
N MET A 1 9.30 38.91 -6.12
CA MET A 1 9.47 39.01 -4.67
C MET A 1 10.28 37.80 -4.23
N ASN A 2 11.55 38.05 -3.87
CA ASN A 2 12.44 37.04 -3.33
C ASN A 2 11.98 36.72 -1.90
N THR A 3 11.26 35.64 -1.75
CA THR A 3 11.02 35.08 -0.44
C THR A 3 12.27 34.25 -0.10
N GLU A 4 13.27 34.90 0.48
CA GLU A 4 14.29 34.19 1.27
C GLU A 4 13.49 33.40 2.29
N MET A 5 13.56 32.04 2.17
CA MET A 5 13.03 31.14 3.18
C MET A 5 13.73 31.47 4.48
N THR A 6 13.04 32.10 5.40
CA THR A 6 13.49 32.22 6.80
C THR A 6 13.64 30.81 7.33
N ASN A 7 14.84 30.27 7.25
CA ASN A 7 15.27 29.14 8.06
C ASN A 7 15.25 29.64 9.51
N GLU A 8 14.10 29.55 10.17
CA GLU A 8 14.11 29.51 11.63
C GLU A 8 15.12 28.45 12.00
N HIS A 9 16.07 28.77 12.87
CA HIS A 9 17.16 27.88 13.25
C HIS A 9 16.64 26.76 14.15
N TYR A 10 15.81 25.89 13.58
CA TYR A 10 15.37 24.68 14.28
C TYR A 10 16.54 23.72 14.45
N THR A 11 16.70 23.20 15.63
CA THR A 11 17.57 22.07 15.91
C THR A 11 17.10 20.83 15.15
N ILE A 12 17.98 19.86 14.92
CA ILE A 12 17.62 18.58 14.30
C ILE A 12 16.47 17.90 15.06
N GLN A 13 16.41 18.04 16.37
CA GLN A 13 15.36 17.46 17.21
C GLN A 13 14.00 18.14 16.98
N GLU A 14 13.96 19.46 16.87
CA GLU A 14 12.74 20.21 16.53
C GLU A 14 12.26 19.90 15.11
N LYS A 15 13.17 19.87 14.12
CA LYS A 15 12.85 19.44 12.76
C LYS A 15 12.27 18.02 12.75
N LEU A 16 12.87 17.09 13.51
CA LEU A 16 12.39 15.72 13.60
C LEU A 16 10.97 15.68 14.17
N HIS A 17 10.69 16.47 15.18
CA HIS A 17 9.34 16.55 15.77
C HIS A 17 8.31 17.06 14.75
N ILE A 18 8.59 18.18 14.09
CA ILE A 18 7.69 18.78 13.09
C ILE A 18 7.46 17.82 11.92
N LEU A 19 8.52 17.25 11.37
CA LEU A 19 8.46 16.46 10.13
C LEU A 19 8.01 15.01 10.36
N ALA A 20 8.27 14.43 11.53
CA ALA A 20 7.72 13.14 11.91
C ALA A 20 6.20 13.23 12.20
N ASP A 21 5.74 14.31 12.84
CA ASP A 21 4.32 14.57 13.04
C ASP A 21 3.60 14.75 11.70
N ALA A 22 4.15 15.56 10.80
CA ALA A 22 3.60 15.73 9.45
C ALA A 22 3.56 14.40 8.66
N ALA A 23 4.51 13.49 8.92
CA ALA A 23 4.56 12.17 8.28
C ALA A 23 3.52 11.16 8.82
N LYS A 24 2.87 11.40 9.95
CA LYS A 24 1.81 10.52 10.50
C LYS A 24 0.63 10.40 9.56
N TYR A 25 0.28 11.46 8.88
CA TYR A 25 -0.85 11.52 7.95
C TYR A 25 -0.56 10.89 6.57
N ASP A 26 0.67 10.46 6.34
CA ASP A 26 1.06 9.69 5.15
C ASP A 26 1.07 8.19 5.50
N VAL A 27 -0.07 7.54 5.37
CA VAL A 27 -0.32 6.20 5.93
C VAL A 27 0.14 5.08 5.01
N ALA A 28 1.40 5.00 4.70
CA ALA A 28 1.93 3.80 4.04
C ALA A 28 2.43 2.72 5.02
N CYS A 29 2.26 2.91 6.34
CA CYS A 29 2.75 1.99 7.37
C CYS A 29 1.93 2.12 8.66
N THR A 30 1.70 1.01 9.34
CA THR A 30 1.17 1.00 10.71
C THR A 30 2.25 1.48 11.67
N SER A 31 2.11 2.67 12.24
CA SER A 31 2.97 3.15 13.32
C SER A 31 2.54 2.51 14.64
N SER A 32 3.48 2.04 15.46
CA SER A 32 3.21 1.72 16.85
C SER A 32 3.11 3.05 17.63
N GLY A 33 1.90 3.53 17.89
CA GLY A 33 1.64 4.79 18.57
C GLY A 33 1.87 4.78 20.09
N SER A 34 2.87 4.04 20.61
CA SER A 34 3.14 4.01 22.04
C SER A 34 4.17 5.06 22.43
N SER A 35 3.76 6.05 23.24
CA SER A 35 4.66 6.98 23.91
C SER A 35 4.63 6.70 25.41
N ARG A 36 5.79 6.45 26.04
CA ARG A 36 5.95 6.31 27.48
C ARG A 36 7.16 7.10 27.94
N ARG A 37 6.96 7.97 28.94
CA ARG A 37 8.06 8.66 29.63
C ARG A 37 8.74 7.68 30.62
N GLY A 38 10.07 7.61 30.61
CA GLY A 38 10.81 6.82 31.59
C GLY A 38 10.51 7.29 33.01
N GLN A 39 10.25 6.33 33.89
CA GLN A 39 10.09 6.59 35.32
C GLN A 39 11.42 6.29 36.04
N LYS A 40 11.66 6.98 37.15
CA LYS A 40 12.88 6.80 37.96
C LYS A 40 12.92 5.37 38.48
N GLY A 41 13.89 4.56 37.99
CA GLY A 41 14.04 3.13 38.32
C GLY A 41 13.61 2.17 37.20
N GLU A 42 13.07 2.65 36.08
CA GLU A 42 12.76 1.83 34.91
C GLU A 42 13.73 2.14 33.74
N LEU A 43 14.07 1.14 32.97
CA LEU A 43 14.93 1.25 31.79
C LEU A 43 14.08 1.52 30.54
N GLY A 44 14.28 2.69 29.91
CA GLY A 44 13.80 3.02 28.57
C GLY A 44 12.69 4.05 28.52
N ASN A 45 12.71 4.82 27.42
CA ASN A 45 11.65 5.74 26.98
C ASN A 45 11.04 5.18 25.70
N ALA A 46 9.72 5.20 25.56
CA ALA A 46 9.06 5.03 24.28
C ALA A 46 8.63 6.41 23.76
N VAL A 47 9.25 6.87 22.68
CA VAL A 47 8.85 8.11 22.00
C VAL A 47 8.20 7.72 20.68
N SER A 48 6.98 8.19 20.44
CA SER A 48 6.29 7.98 19.17
C SER A 48 6.88 8.92 18.11
N CYS A 49 8.10 8.71 17.69
CA CYS A 49 8.70 9.51 16.65
C CYS A 49 9.00 8.68 15.42
N GLY A 50 8.21 8.87 14.35
CA GLY A 50 8.58 8.56 12.98
C GLY A 50 8.99 7.12 12.65
N ILE A 51 8.88 6.16 13.58
CA ILE A 51 9.21 4.76 13.31
C ILE A 51 7.94 4.04 12.90
N CYS A 52 7.92 3.54 11.67
CA CYS A 52 6.84 2.71 11.15
C CYS A 52 7.28 1.26 11.00
N HIS A 53 6.30 0.36 11.04
CA HIS A 53 6.52 -1.06 10.86
C HIS A 53 6.00 -1.50 9.50
N SER A 54 6.85 -2.14 8.71
CA SER A 54 6.49 -2.77 7.44
C SER A 54 6.74 -4.26 7.53
N PHE A 55 5.87 -5.08 6.92
CA PHE A 55 6.08 -6.52 6.89
C PHE A 55 6.82 -6.93 5.64
N ALA A 56 7.90 -7.68 5.81
CA ALA A 56 8.61 -8.33 4.72
C ALA A 56 7.78 -9.51 4.15
N ALA A 57 8.18 -10.01 2.99
CA ALA A 57 7.49 -11.14 2.35
C ALA A 57 7.54 -12.43 3.16
N ASP A 58 8.53 -12.57 4.04
CA ASP A 58 8.71 -13.68 4.98
C ASP A 58 7.93 -13.52 6.29
N GLY A 59 7.19 -12.43 6.46
CA GLY A 59 6.37 -12.15 7.64
C GLY A 59 7.11 -11.43 8.77
N ARG A 60 8.41 -11.09 8.60
CA ARG A 60 9.14 -10.29 9.60
C ARG A 60 8.64 -8.85 9.58
N CYS A 61 8.56 -8.26 10.77
CA CYS A 61 8.31 -6.84 10.96
C CYS A 61 9.61 -6.06 10.77
N ILE A 62 9.62 -5.11 9.84
CA ILE A 62 10.76 -4.21 9.59
C ILE A 62 10.41 -2.85 10.15
N SER A 63 11.25 -2.32 11.05
CA SER A 63 11.11 -0.97 11.57
C SER A 63 11.82 0.03 10.66
N LEU A 64 11.10 1.07 10.22
CA LEU A 64 11.60 2.09 9.32
C LEU A 64 11.53 3.48 9.97
N LEU A 65 12.57 4.29 9.80
CA LEU A 65 12.47 5.72 10.05
C LEU A 65 11.61 6.32 8.93
N LYS A 66 10.40 6.74 9.28
CA LYS A 66 9.49 7.42 8.36
C LYS A 66 9.60 8.92 8.56
N ILE A 67 10.07 9.62 7.54
CA ILE A 67 10.36 11.05 7.62
C ILE A 67 9.99 11.77 6.34
N LEU A 68 9.53 13.03 6.47
CA LEU A 68 9.47 13.97 5.37
C LEU A 68 10.81 14.69 5.26
N MET A 69 11.35 14.84 4.04
CA MET A 69 12.47 15.74 3.80
C MET A 69 12.06 17.18 4.11
N THR A 70 10.85 17.55 3.73
CA THR A 70 10.26 18.85 4.04
C THR A 70 8.73 18.76 4.10
N ASN A 71 8.09 19.58 4.92
CA ASN A 71 6.66 19.82 4.89
C ASN A 71 6.28 21.15 4.21
N HIS A 72 7.24 21.91 3.68
CA HIS A 72 6.95 22.96 2.71
C HIS A 72 6.41 22.30 1.43
N CYS A 73 5.32 22.84 0.91
CA CYS A 73 4.71 22.32 -0.31
C CYS A 73 4.15 23.50 -1.14
N VAL A 74 4.43 23.50 -2.44
CA VAL A 74 3.86 24.47 -3.38
C VAL A 74 2.48 24.05 -3.89
N TYR A 75 2.04 22.81 -3.60
CA TYR A 75 0.73 22.30 -3.96
C TYR A 75 -0.29 22.56 -2.86
N ASP A 76 -1.55 22.74 -3.27
CA ASP A 76 -2.66 22.98 -2.36
C ASP A 76 -3.68 21.83 -2.40
N CYS A 77 -3.21 20.60 -2.20
CA CYS A 77 -4.08 19.42 -2.10
C CYS A 77 -4.97 19.55 -0.86
N LYS A 78 -6.29 19.65 -1.05
CA LYS A 78 -7.26 19.95 0.00
C LYS A 78 -7.25 19.01 1.19
N TYR A 79 -6.96 17.73 0.96
CA TYR A 79 -6.86 16.70 2.01
C TYR A 79 -5.55 16.74 2.82
N CYS A 80 -4.55 17.51 2.40
CA CYS A 80 -3.20 17.44 2.97
C CYS A 80 -3.00 18.51 4.05
N ILE A 81 -2.49 18.10 5.22
CA ILE A 81 -2.13 19.04 6.29
C ILE A 81 -1.03 20.01 5.86
N ASN A 82 -0.15 19.56 4.94
CA ASN A 82 1.01 20.33 4.47
C ASN A 82 0.71 21.15 3.21
N ARG A 83 -0.56 21.35 2.82
CA ARG A 83 -0.93 22.16 1.66
C ARG A 83 -0.40 23.60 1.83
N ALA A 84 -0.17 24.28 0.69
CA ALA A 84 0.42 25.62 0.67
C ALA A 84 -0.34 26.64 1.53
N SER A 85 -1.68 26.57 1.51
CA SER A 85 -2.56 27.52 2.21
C SER A 85 -2.70 27.28 3.71
N ASN A 86 -2.21 26.16 4.26
CA ASN A 86 -2.28 25.91 5.70
C ASN A 86 -1.16 26.65 6.46
N ASP A 87 -1.54 27.31 7.56
CA ASP A 87 -0.61 27.91 8.50
C ASP A 87 -0.14 26.85 9.53
N VAL A 88 0.89 26.12 9.15
CA VAL A 88 1.53 25.10 10.00
C VAL A 88 3.03 25.35 10.09
N LYS A 89 3.65 24.94 11.21
CA LYS A 89 5.11 25.02 11.35
C LYS A 89 5.79 24.27 10.21
N ARG A 90 6.70 24.93 9.51
CA ARG A 90 7.41 24.39 8.36
C ARG A 90 8.86 24.15 8.68
N ALA A 91 9.37 22.99 8.29
CA ALA A 91 10.78 22.65 8.44
C ALA A 91 11.30 21.93 7.20
N THR A 92 12.61 21.96 7.00
CA THR A 92 13.29 21.24 5.92
C THR A 92 14.59 20.68 6.47
N PHE A 93 14.82 19.40 6.26
CA PHE A 93 16.11 18.77 6.50
C PHE A 93 17.06 18.99 5.33
N THR A 94 18.32 19.16 5.61
CA THR A 94 19.36 18.98 4.59
C THR A 94 19.57 17.50 4.29
N PRO A 95 20.12 17.16 3.10
CA PRO A 95 20.46 15.78 2.79
C PRO A 95 21.36 15.11 3.84
N GLU A 96 22.35 15.83 4.37
CA GLU A 96 23.26 15.33 5.39
C GLU A 96 22.55 15.06 6.73
N GLU A 97 21.62 15.92 7.15
CA GLU A 97 20.85 15.73 8.37
C GLU A 97 20.05 14.43 8.32
N ILE A 98 19.36 14.13 7.18
CA ILE A 98 18.61 12.87 7.01
C ILE A 98 19.57 11.67 7.01
N CYS A 99 20.68 11.78 6.31
CA CYS A 99 21.68 10.70 6.29
C CYS A 99 22.20 10.39 7.70
N ASN A 100 22.59 11.41 8.44
CA ASN A 100 23.10 11.27 9.81
C ASN A 100 22.05 10.65 10.74
N LEU A 101 20.80 11.14 10.71
CA LEU A 101 19.68 10.58 11.48
C LEU A 101 19.46 9.10 11.15
N THR A 102 19.42 8.77 9.85
CA THR A 102 19.19 7.39 9.41
C THR A 102 20.30 6.45 9.90
N VAL A 103 21.55 6.86 9.75
CA VAL A 103 22.70 6.04 10.14
C VAL A 103 22.81 5.91 11.66
N GLU A 104 22.59 6.97 12.40
CA GLU A 104 22.62 6.92 13.87
C GLU A 104 21.50 6.06 14.46
N PHE A 105 20.28 6.14 13.92
CA PHE A 105 19.17 5.28 14.35
C PHE A 105 19.41 3.82 13.97
N TYR A 106 20.01 3.56 12.82
CA TYR A 106 20.37 2.21 12.38
C TYR A 106 21.46 1.61 13.28
N LYS A 107 22.54 2.35 13.56
CA LYS A 107 23.63 1.89 14.46
C LYS A 107 23.13 1.54 15.87
N ARG A 108 22.08 2.22 16.33
CA ARG A 108 21.45 1.97 17.64
C ARG A 108 20.39 0.88 17.59
N ASN A 109 20.22 0.19 16.46
CA ASN A 109 19.20 -0.84 16.24
C ASN A 109 17.74 -0.36 16.45
N TYR A 110 17.46 0.94 16.28
CA TYR A 110 16.09 1.45 16.36
C TYR A 110 15.31 1.19 15.08
N ILE A 111 16.00 1.14 13.94
CA ILE A 111 15.43 0.95 12.62
C ILE A 111 16.26 -0.03 11.80
N GLU A 112 15.61 -0.66 10.83
CA GLU A 112 16.22 -1.49 9.79
C GLU A 112 16.33 -0.76 8.44
N GLY A 113 15.70 0.41 8.33
CA GLY A 113 15.70 1.17 7.08
C GLY A 113 15.04 2.53 7.16
N LEU A 114 14.95 3.18 6.01
CA LEU A 114 14.38 4.51 5.81
C LEU A 114 13.14 4.44 4.92
N PHE A 115 12.07 5.15 5.28
CA PHE A 115 10.98 5.53 4.41
C PHE A 115 11.00 7.04 4.20
N LEU A 116 11.43 7.47 3.01
CA LEU A 116 11.59 8.86 2.66
C LEU A 116 10.44 9.36 1.81
N SER A 117 9.79 10.43 2.24
CA SER A 117 8.80 11.20 1.49
C SER A 117 9.07 12.70 1.58
N SER A 118 8.28 13.53 0.91
CA SER A 118 8.49 14.99 0.93
C SER A 118 7.20 15.74 0.54
N GLY A 119 7.03 16.95 1.07
CA GLY A 119 6.31 18.01 0.41
C GLY A 119 7.06 18.44 -0.86
N ILE A 120 6.45 19.28 -1.70
CA ILE A 120 7.06 19.72 -2.97
C ILE A 120 7.64 21.11 -2.81
N LEU A 121 8.98 21.18 -2.72
CA LEU A 121 9.73 22.44 -2.75
C LEU A 121 9.84 22.95 -4.19
N LYS A 122 9.65 24.23 -4.41
CA LYS A 122 9.80 24.90 -5.73
C LYS A 122 9.04 24.20 -6.86
N ASN A 123 9.43 22.97 -7.21
CA ASN A 123 8.79 22.13 -8.23
C ASN A 123 9.12 20.63 -7.98
N PRO A 124 8.41 19.70 -8.69
CA PRO A 124 8.63 18.26 -8.55
C PRO A 124 10.06 17.80 -8.83
N THR A 125 10.68 18.29 -9.88
CA THR A 125 12.04 17.92 -10.30
C THR A 125 13.07 18.30 -9.24
N TYR A 126 13.08 19.55 -8.79
CA TYR A 126 13.98 20.02 -7.73
C TYR A 126 13.84 19.22 -6.43
N THR A 127 12.59 18.90 -6.05
CA THR A 127 12.34 18.11 -4.84
C THR A 127 12.88 16.69 -5.00
N MET A 128 12.66 16.09 -6.16
CA MET A 128 13.14 14.73 -6.43
C MET A 128 14.66 14.67 -6.54
N GLU A 129 15.32 15.71 -7.08
CA GLU A 129 16.78 15.85 -7.07
C GLU A 129 17.35 15.79 -5.65
N LYS A 130 16.78 16.57 -4.73
CA LYS A 130 17.21 16.55 -3.31
C LYS A 130 16.96 15.20 -2.64
N MET A 131 15.86 14.54 -2.96
CA MET A 131 15.61 13.18 -2.46
C MET A 131 16.62 12.18 -3.03
N CYS A 132 16.93 12.24 -4.31
CA CYS A 132 17.95 11.38 -4.93
C CYS A 132 19.35 11.65 -4.35
N GLU A 133 19.69 12.90 -4.03
CA GLU A 133 20.93 13.27 -3.33
C GLU A 133 21.06 12.54 -1.99
N ILE A 134 19.98 12.53 -1.17
CA ILE A 134 19.93 11.78 0.09
C ILE A 134 20.21 10.29 -0.15
N LEU A 135 19.50 9.69 -1.12
CA LEU A 135 19.67 8.26 -1.42
C LEU A 135 21.09 7.94 -1.89
N LEU A 136 21.67 8.80 -2.72
CA LEU A 136 23.03 8.65 -3.21
C LEU A 136 24.05 8.74 -2.08
N LEU A 137 23.96 9.78 -1.23
CA LEU A 137 24.82 9.92 -0.07
C LEU A 137 24.75 8.72 0.87
N LEU A 138 23.56 8.22 1.16
CA LEU A 138 23.39 7.01 1.98
C LEU A 138 24.11 5.81 1.38
N ARG A 139 23.99 5.59 0.05
CA ARG A 139 24.59 4.43 -0.62
C ARG A 139 26.10 4.55 -0.81
N THR A 140 26.62 5.75 -1.12
CA THR A 140 28.02 5.97 -1.50
C THR A 140 28.87 6.44 -0.31
N LYS A 141 28.52 7.56 0.32
CA LYS A 141 29.29 8.17 1.39
C LYS A 141 29.16 7.42 2.73
N TYR A 142 27.92 7.03 3.07
CA TYR A 142 27.63 6.35 4.34
C TYR A 142 27.64 4.83 4.24
N HIS A 143 27.76 4.27 3.05
CA HIS A 143 27.72 2.83 2.77
C HIS A 143 26.53 2.11 3.42
N PHE A 144 25.40 2.83 3.52
CA PHE A 144 24.19 2.31 4.14
C PHE A 144 23.55 1.23 3.25
N ASN A 145 23.54 -0.01 3.71
CA ASN A 145 22.95 -1.16 2.99
C ASN A 145 21.58 -1.56 3.57
N GLY A 146 21.01 -0.82 4.50
CA GLY A 146 19.67 -1.03 5.02
C GLY A 146 18.58 -0.80 3.98
N TYR A 147 17.35 -1.19 4.30
CA TYR A 147 16.20 -1.05 3.42
C TYR A 147 15.84 0.42 3.20
N ILE A 148 15.58 0.80 1.96
CA ILE A 148 15.11 2.14 1.61
C ILE A 148 13.82 2.05 0.79
N HIS A 149 12.77 2.69 1.29
CA HIS A 149 11.54 2.94 0.55
C HIS A 149 11.44 4.45 0.26
N VAL A 150 11.34 4.82 -1.01
CA VAL A 150 11.19 6.20 -1.43
C VAL A 150 9.81 6.43 -2.06
N LYS A 151 9.15 7.51 -1.63
CA LYS A 151 7.91 7.99 -2.26
C LYS A 151 8.30 9.03 -3.30
N THR A 152 8.24 8.65 -4.57
CA THR A 152 8.60 9.54 -5.67
C THR A 152 7.56 10.62 -5.90
N ILE A 153 8.02 11.73 -6.44
CA ILE A 153 7.18 12.92 -6.69
C ILE A 153 6.58 12.83 -8.10
N PRO A 154 5.25 12.79 -8.26
CA PRO A 154 4.62 12.86 -9.57
C PRO A 154 5.01 14.13 -10.32
N GLY A 155 5.36 14.00 -11.59
CA GLY A 155 5.82 15.11 -12.44
C GLY A 155 7.32 15.41 -12.37
N ALA A 156 8.11 14.65 -11.61
CA ALA A 156 9.57 14.67 -11.71
C ALA A 156 10.06 14.05 -13.01
N SER A 157 11.31 14.37 -13.41
CA SER A 157 11.90 13.82 -14.64
C SER A 157 12.12 12.30 -14.56
N ASP A 158 12.15 11.65 -15.72
CA ASP A 158 12.31 10.20 -15.84
C ASP A 158 13.66 9.72 -15.32
N GLU A 159 14.70 10.52 -15.53
CA GLU A 159 16.05 10.23 -15.08
C GLU A 159 16.12 10.17 -13.56
N LEU A 160 15.43 11.08 -12.85
CA LEU A 160 15.36 11.07 -11.41
C LEU A 160 14.55 9.90 -10.87
N LEU A 161 13.48 9.54 -11.57
CA LEU A 161 12.68 8.37 -11.25
C LEU A 161 13.52 7.07 -11.40
N ALA A 162 14.31 6.98 -12.46
CA ALA A 162 15.24 5.88 -12.66
C ALA A 162 16.34 5.84 -11.60
N ALA A 163 16.94 7.00 -11.26
CA ALA A 163 17.92 7.12 -10.20
C ALA A 163 17.39 6.60 -8.87
N ALA A 164 16.19 7.06 -8.47
CA ALA A 164 15.53 6.59 -7.27
C ALA A 164 15.31 5.08 -7.26
N GLY A 165 14.92 4.48 -8.41
CA GLY A 165 14.71 3.05 -8.55
C GLY A 165 15.96 2.20 -8.33
N TYR A 166 17.14 2.68 -8.76
CA TYR A 166 18.41 1.99 -8.50
C TYR A 166 18.93 2.16 -7.07
N LEU A 167 18.63 3.29 -6.44
CA LEU A 167 19.11 3.60 -5.09
C LEU A 167 18.21 3.05 -3.98
N ALA A 168 16.92 2.92 -4.25
CA ALA A 168 15.93 2.41 -3.30
C ALA A 168 15.67 0.91 -3.49
N ASP A 169 15.15 0.27 -2.44
CA ASP A 169 14.66 -1.11 -2.51
C ASP A 169 13.20 -1.16 -2.95
N ARG A 170 12.41 -0.15 -2.60
CA ARG A 170 11.02 0.03 -3.03
C ARG A 170 10.77 1.47 -3.46
N VAL A 171 10.00 1.59 -4.52
CA VAL A 171 9.49 2.87 -5.01
C VAL A 171 7.97 2.92 -4.83
N SER A 172 7.42 4.05 -4.44
CA SER A 172 5.98 4.28 -4.45
C SER A 172 5.62 5.57 -5.16
N VAL A 173 4.55 5.50 -5.95
CA VAL A 173 3.89 6.66 -6.55
C VAL A 173 2.46 6.64 -6.03
N ASN A 174 2.05 7.63 -5.25
CA ASN A 174 0.73 7.62 -4.67
C ASN A 174 -0.33 8.04 -5.68
N LEU A 175 -1.35 7.20 -5.82
CA LEU A 175 -2.54 7.51 -6.61
C LEU A 175 -3.42 8.55 -5.90
N GLU A 176 -3.46 8.48 -4.58
CA GLU A 176 -4.26 9.29 -3.65
C GLU A 176 -5.77 9.04 -3.79
N LEU A 177 -6.35 9.27 -4.97
CA LEU A 177 -7.78 9.13 -5.24
C LEU A 177 -8.01 8.22 -6.45
N PRO A 178 -9.05 7.37 -6.46
CA PRO A 178 -9.26 6.38 -7.52
C PRO A 178 -9.78 6.97 -8.83
N THR A 179 -10.31 8.21 -8.80
CA THR A 179 -10.97 8.84 -9.94
C THR A 179 -10.30 10.14 -10.37
N SER A 180 -10.35 10.44 -11.66
CA SER A 180 -9.88 11.72 -12.20
C SER A 180 -10.70 12.90 -11.67
N GLU A 181 -11.98 12.70 -11.40
CA GLU A 181 -12.86 13.72 -10.83
C GLU A 181 -12.46 14.04 -9.39
N GLY A 182 -12.23 13.01 -8.56
CA GLY A 182 -11.73 13.17 -7.19
C GLY A 182 -10.41 13.93 -7.16
N LEU A 183 -9.44 13.55 -8.03
CA LEU A 183 -8.16 14.28 -8.16
C LEU A 183 -8.36 15.74 -8.53
N ARG A 184 -9.22 16.04 -9.52
CA ARG A 184 -9.49 17.43 -9.93
C ARG A 184 -10.08 18.26 -8.80
N LYS A 185 -10.97 17.67 -7.98
CA LYS A 185 -11.62 18.35 -6.85
C LYS A 185 -10.66 18.59 -5.68
N LEU A 186 -9.84 17.61 -5.33
CA LEU A 186 -9.04 17.63 -4.10
C LEU A 186 -7.55 17.84 -4.29
N ALA A 187 -7.01 17.59 -5.49
CA ALA A 187 -5.59 17.73 -5.80
C ALA A 187 -5.39 18.33 -7.22
N PRO A 188 -5.77 19.58 -7.46
CA PRO A 188 -5.84 20.17 -8.79
C PRO A 188 -4.49 20.21 -9.54
N ASN A 189 -3.39 20.17 -8.80
CA ASN A 189 -2.03 20.12 -9.37
C ASN A 189 -1.59 18.69 -9.81
N LYS A 190 -2.44 17.68 -9.61
CA LYS A 190 -2.16 16.29 -9.98
C LYS A 190 -3.18 15.81 -11.01
N THR A 191 -2.72 15.05 -11.98
CA THR A 191 -3.60 14.37 -12.95
C THR A 191 -3.35 12.87 -12.93
N MET A 192 -4.33 12.08 -13.34
CA MET A 192 -4.16 10.64 -13.45
C MET A 192 -2.96 10.28 -14.34
N GLN A 193 -2.75 11.03 -15.42
CA GLN A 193 -1.62 10.83 -16.35
C GLN A 193 -0.27 11.05 -15.66
N THR A 194 -0.11 12.13 -14.88
CA THR A 194 1.15 12.43 -14.17
C THR A 194 1.49 11.42 -13.08
N ILE A 195 0.51 10.63 -12.64
CA ILE A 195 0.69 9.57 -11.62
C ILE A 195 0.93 8.21 -12.28
N LEU A 196 0.11 7.82 -13.27
CA LEU A 196 0.18 6.49 -13.87
C LEU A 196 1.36 6.33 -14.83
N SER A 197 1.80 7.40 -15.53
CA SER A 197 2.97 7.35 -16.41
C SER A 197 4.24 6.91 -15.67
N PRO A 198 4.62 7.52 -14.53
CA PRO A 198 5.74 7.04 -13.73
C PRO A 198 5.59 5.58 -13.26
N MET A 199 4.39 5.16 -12.86
CA MET A 199 4.15 3.76 -12.46
C MET A 199 4.45 2.78 -13.60
N GLY A 200 4.03 3.11 -14.83
CA GLY A 200 4.31 2.29 -16.01
C GLY A 200 5.80 2.20 -16.34
N LYS A 201 6.52 3.32 -16.23
CA LYS A 201 7.98 3.37 -16.43
C LYS A 201 8.72 2.52 -15.40
N VAL A 202 8.36 2.66 -14.11
CA VAL A 202 8.95 1.84 -13.04
C VAL A 202 8.67 0.35 -13.28
N GLN A 203 7.46 -0.04 -13.68
CA GLN A 203 7.13 -1.42 -14.01
C GLN A 203 7.97 -1.96 -15.15
N ASN A 204 8.05 -1.22 -16.26
CA ASN A 204 8.83 -1.64 -17.44
C ASN A 204 10.32 -1.82 -17.12
N THR A 205 10.89 -0.89 -16.32
CA THR A 205 12.28 -0.97 -15.90
C THR A 205 12.52 -2.16 -14.96
N ILE A 206 11.60 -2.43 -14.00
CA ILE A 206 11.66 -3.62 -13.15
C ILE A 206 11.63 -4.88 -14.01
N ALA A 207 10.71 -4.97 -14.97
CA ALA A 207 10.55 -6.12 -15.85
C ALA A 207 11.80 -6.37 -16.70
N ALA A 208 12.32 -5.33 -17.37
CA ALA A 208 13.51 -5.40 -18.17
C ALA A 208 14.74 -5.86 -17.36
N HIS A 209 14.96 -5.25 -16.19
CA HIS A 209 16.07 -5.62 -15.32
C HIS A 209 15.95 -7.07 -14.82
N ARG A 210 14.76 -7.53 -14.45
CA ARG A 210 14.51 -8.92 -14.02
C ARG A 210 14.81 -9.90 -15.14
N MET A 211 14.36 -9.61 -16.37
CA MET A 211 14.65 -10.43 -17.53
C MET A 211 16.16 -10.50 -17.82
N ALA A 212 16.88 -9.38 -17.72
CA ALA A 212 18.32 -9.32 -17.92
C ALA A 212 19.11 -10.21 -16.93
N ILE A 213 18.57 -10.46 -15.73
CA ILE A 213 19.18 -11.37 -14.74
C ILE A 213 18.54 -12.77 -14.73
N GLY A 214 17.83 -13.16 -15.80
CA GLY A 214 17.24 -14.49 -15.99
C GLY A 214 16.02 -14.78 -15.10
N LYS A 215 15.32 -13.74 -14.58
CA LYS A 215 14.09 -13.89 -13.82
C LYS A 215 12.85 -13.59 -14.67
N SER A 216 11.68 -14.04 -14.21
CA SER A 216 10.40 -13.64 -14.81
C SER A 216 10.25 -12.12 -14.83
N SER A 217 9.66 -11.56 -15.89
CA SER A 217 9.35 -10.13 -16.03
C SER A 217 8.45 -9.61 -14.92
N TYR A 218 7.58 -10.46 -14.40
CA TYR A 218 6.67 -10.11 -13.30
C TYR A 218 7.28 -10.39 -11.92
N MET A 219 6.90 -9.57 -10.94
CA MET A 219 7.30 -9.76 -9.56
C MET A 219 6.75 -11.08 -9.01
N GLU A 220 7.57 -11.74 -8.18
CA GLU A 220 7.20 -13.00 -7.55
C GLU A 220 5.97 -12.84 -6.65
N ARG A 221 5.03 -13.77 -6.78
CA ARG A 221 3.80 -13.86 -5.99
C ARG A 221 3.91 -14.99 -4.98
N SER A 222 2.93 -15.07 -4.08
CA SER A 222 2.84 -16.20 -3.15
C SER A 222 2.75 -17.53 -3.92
N ARG A 223 3.38 -18.58 -3.40
CA ARG A 223 3.33 -19.94 -4.00
C ARG A 223 1.89 -20.44 -4.23
N GLY A 224 0.93 -20.00 -3.41
CA GLY A 224 -0.49 -20.33 -3.58
C GLY A 224 -1.08 -19.81 -4.90
N ASN A 225 -0.60 -18.67 -5.40
CA ASN A 225 -1.14 -18.06 -6.62
C ASN A 225 -0.84 -18.85 -7.89
N GLN A 226 0.19 -19.69 -7.91
CA GLN A 226 0.49 -20.57 -9.06
C GLN A 226 -0.58 -21.63 -9.30
N PHE A 227 -1.38 -21.96 -8.30
CA PHE A 227 -2.50 -22.91 -8.40
C PHE A 227 -3.84 -22.27 -8.72
N LEU A 228 -3.88 -20.95 -8.89
CA LEU A 228 -5.08 -20.16 -9.15
C LEU A 228 -5.08 -19.68 -10.60
N HIS A 229 -5.61 -20.51 -11.50
CA HIS A 229 -5.64 -20.22 -12.95
C HIS A 229 -6.48 -19.00 -13.32
N ASN A 230 -7.46 -18.60 -12.51
CA ASN A 230 -8.37 -17.48 -12.75
C ASN A 230 -8.12 -16.28 -11.82
N GLY A 231 -7.01 -16.23 -11.08
CA GLY A 231 -6.68 -15.10 -10.22
C GLY A 231 -6.32 -13.84 -11.01
N ILE A 232 -6.39 -12.66 -10.36
CA ILE A 232 -6.08 -11.35 -11.00
C ILE A 232 -4.66 -11.26 -11.59
N PHE A 233 -3.75 -12.15 -11.20
CA PHE A 233 -2.40 -12.24 -11.72
C PHE A 233 -2.23 -13.32 -12.81
N SER A 234 -3.32 -13.99 -13.22
CA SER A 234 -3.26 -14.96 -14.30
C SER A 234 -3.03 -14.26 -15.66
N ASP A 235 -2.40 -14.97 -16.60
CA ASP A 235 -2.14 -14.42 -17.93
C ASP A 235 -3.44 -14.11 -18.67
N THR A 236 -4.47 -14.91 -18.47
CA THR A 236 -5.83 -14.69 -19.04
C THR A 236 -6.42 -13.36 -18.55
N SER A 237 -6.34 -13.07 -17.24
CA SER A 237 -6.85 -11.81 -16.69
C SER A 237 -6.05 -10.60 -17.19
N LYS A 238 -4.74 -10.74 -17.35
CA LYS A 238 -3.88 -9.68 -17.91
C LYS A 238 -4.22 -9.40 -19.36
N GLN A 239 -4.43 -10.43 -20.19
CA GLN A 239 -4.82 -10.28 -21.58
C GLN A 239 -6.20 -9.61 -21.73
N GLN A 240 -7.17 -9.98 -20.87
CA GLN A 240 -8.48 -9.34 -20.84
C GLN A 240 -8.39 -7.86 -20.46
N PHE A 241 -7.55 -7.52 -19.48
CA PHE A 241 -7.30 -6.14 -19.08
C PHE A 241 -6.65 -5.34 -20.22
N GLN A 242 -5.63 -5.90 -20.87
CA GLN A 242 -4.96 -5.27 -22.01
C GLN A 242 -5.93 -4.98 -23.15
N LYS A 243 -6.77 -5.95 -23.56
CA LYS A 243 -7.83 -5.76 -24.55
C LYS A 243 -8.81 -4.65 -24.15
N LYS A 244 -9.15 -4.55 -22.85
CA LYS A 244 -10.04 -3.52 -22.34
C LYS A 244 -9.42 -2.12 -22.39
N LEU A 245 -8.11 -2.01 -22.16
CA LEU A 245 -7.36 -0.76 -22.34
C LEU A 245 -7.30 -0.35 -23.81
N GLU A 246 -7.00 -1.27 -24.70
CA GLU A 246 -6.94 -1.03 -26.15
C GLU A 246 -8.28 -0.60 -26.71
N SER A 247 -9.39 -1.22 -26.28
CA SER A 247 -10.75 -0.82 -26.69
C SER A 247 -11.14 0.57 -26.18
N ARG A 248 -10.75 0.94 -24.95
CA ARG A 248 -10.97 2.30 -24.42
C ARG A 248 -10.13 3.34 -25.16
N ALA A 249 -8.87 3.03 -25.46
CA ALA A 249 -8.01 3.90 -26.24
C ALA A 249 -8.52 4.08 -27.69
N ALA A 250 -9.12 3.05 -28.27
CA ALA A 250 -9.75 3.13 -29.60
C ALA A 250 -11.00 4.00 -29.61
N LEU A 251 -11.84 3.94 -28.55
CA LEU A 251 -13.01 4.80 -28.39
C LEU A 251 -12.65 6.28 -28.17
N GLN A 252 -11.54 6.56 -27.51
CA GLN A 252 -11.04 7.94 -27.36
C GLN A 252 -10.38 8.51 -28.62
N ARG A 253 -9.89 7.65 -29.53
CA ARG A 253 -9.32 8.09 -30.84
C ARG A 253 -10.37 8.33 -31.92
N GLY A 254 -11.65 8.05 -31.67
CA GLY A 254 -12.75 8.25 -32.63
C GLY A 254 -13.17 9.68 -32.88
N THR A 255 -12.52 10.68 -32.26
CA THR A 255 -12.84 12.10 -32.41
C THR A 255 -11.72 13.01 -32.90
N ASP A 256 -10.55 12.46 -33.31
CA ASP A 256 -9.55 13.30 -33.99
C ASP A 256 -8.72 12.50 -35.00
N VAL A 257 -8.99 12.76 -36.26
CA VAL A 257 -8.22 12.26 -37.38
C VAL A 257 -7.09 13.24 -37.68
N SER A 258 -5.93 12.98 -37.13
CA SER A 258 -4.68 13.34 -37.81
C SER A 258 -3.61 12.30 -37.54
N LYS A 259 -3.18 11.70 -38.65
CA LYS A 259 -2.20 10.63 -38.71
C LYS A 259 -0.85 11.08 -38.19
N THR A 260 -0.34 10.44 -37.14
CA THR A 260 1.07 10.16 -37.01
C THR A 260 1.23 8.75 -36.41
N SER A 261 1.67 7.84 -37.26
CA SER A 261 2.07 6.49 -36.91
C SER A 261 3.32 6.54 -36.04
N ALA A 262 3.12 6.41 -34.73
CA ALA A 262 4.20 6.02 -33.83
C ALA A 262 4.00 4.55 -33.51
N GLN A 263 4.65 3.68 -34.27
CA GLN A 263 4.99 2.34 -33.84
C GLN A 263 5.81 2.48 -32.56
N SER A 264 5.21 2.23 -31.42
CA SER A 264 5.93 2.00 -30.18
C SER A 264 6.57 0.60 -30.28
N ASN A 265 7.70 0.51 -30.94
CA ASN A 265 8.66 -0.52 -30.61
C ASN A 265 8.99 -0.38 -29.13
N PRO A 266 9.04 -1.47 -28.35
CA PRO A 266 9.71 -1.43 -27.08
C PRO A 266 11.18 -1.18 -27.40
N ALA A 267 11.58 0.08 -27.44
CA ALA A 267 12.97 0.45 -27.50
C ALA A 267 13.61 -0.23 -26.28
N LEU A 268 14.40 -1.24 -26.55
CA LEU A 268 15.48 -1.69 -25.69
C LEU A 268 16.10 -0.41 -25.15
N LEU A 269 15.93 -0.15 -23.86
CA LEU A 269 16.71 0.87 -23.18
C LEU A 269 18.15 0.47 -23.44
N ASP A 270 18.77 1.25 -24.30
CA ASP A 270 20.17 1.14 -24.63
C ASP A 270 20.96 0.96 -23.33
N SER A 271 21.75 -0.10 -23.25
CA SER A 271 22.67 -0.37 -22.15
C SER A 271 23.74 0.73 -21.97
N SER A 272 23.67 1.77 -22.79
CA SER A 272 24.50 2.98 -22.77
C SER A 272 23.89 4.14 -21.99
N PHE A 273 22.81 3.92 -21.17
CA PHE A 273 22.35 4.95 -20.23
C PHE A 273 23.47 5.27 -19.26
N THR A 274 24.28 6.24 -19.66
CA THR A 274 25.37 6.75 -18.87
C THR A 274 24.79 7.74 -17.88
N TRP A 275 24.82 7.41 -16.61
CA TRP A 275 24.50 8.26 -15.46
C TRP A 275 25.16 9.66 -15.52
N ASN A 276 26.18 9.82 -16.39
CA ASN A 276 26.90 11.06 -16.66
C ASN A 276 26.03 12.22 -17.18
N GLN A 277 24.87 11.93 -17.77
CA GLN A 277 24.00 12.99 -18.30
C GLN A 277 22.95 13.49 -17.30
N ALA A 278 22.56 12.68 -16.32
CA ALA A 278 21.57 13.06 -15.32
C ALA A 278 22.20 13.77 -14.10
N TYR A 279 23.45 13.46 -13.78
CA TYR A 279 24.16 14.05 -12.64
C TYR A 279 25.62 14.27 -12.96
N GLN A 280 26.08 15.51 -12.90
CA GLN A 280 27.52 15.85 -12.78
C GLN A 280 28.11 15.44 -11.41
N LEU A 281 27.45 14.53 -10.68
CA LEU A 281 27.85 14.00 -9.40
C LEU A 281 28.57 12.66 -9.59
N ALA A 282 29.88 12.74 -9.59
CA ALA A 282 30.86 11.66 -9.50
C ALA A 282 30.55 10.33 -10.23
N PRO A 283 31.03 10.15 -11.46
CA PRO A 283 30.81 8.94 -12.28
C PRO A 283 31.42 7.65 -11.74
N HIS A 284 32.34 7.75 -10.78
CA HIS A 284 33.14 6.61 -10.33
C HIS A 284 32.45 5.66 -9.34
N ASP A 285 31.39 6.10 -8.64
CA ASP A 285 30.81 5.29 -7.56
C ASP A 285 29.58 4.46 -7.97
N MET A 286 28.91 4.83 -9.04
CA MET A 286 27.67 4.14 -9.45
C MET A 286 27.89 2.77 -10.08
N SER A 287 29.03 2.56 -10.79
CA SER A 287 29.38 1.24 -11.33
C SER A 287 29.69 0.20 -10.24
N ARG A 288 30.01 0.66 -9.02
CA ARG A 288 30.21 -0.20 -7.85
C ARG A 288 28.91 -0.62 -7.19
N LEU A 289 27.79 0.10 -7.42
CA LEU A 289 26.47 -0.25 -6.93
C LEU A 289 25.85 -1.35 -7.80
N LYS A 290 26.30 -2.60 -7.66
CA LYS A 290 25.67 -3.80 -8.27
C LYS A 290 24.29 -4.06 -7.69
N ARG A 291 23.36 -3.08 -7.79
CA ARG A 291 22.02 -3.19 -7.23
C ARG A 291 20.96 -3.44 -8.31
N SER A 292 20.01 -4.27 -8.00
CA SER A 292 18.81 -4.46 -8.83
C SER A 292 17.90 -3.23 -8.71
N PHE A 293 17.24 -2.87 -9.81
CA PHE A 293 16.25 -1.79 -9.83
C PHE A 293 15.03 -2.16 -8.97
N ALA A 294 14.73 -1.38 -7.94
CA ALA A 294 13.60 -1.53 -7.03
C ALA A 294 13.28 -3.01 -6.67
N PRO A 295 14.21 -3.76 -6.06
CA PRO A 295 14.08 -5.22 -5.89
C PRO A 295 12.86 -5.64 -5.06
N ALA A 296 12.33 -4.77 -4.19
CA ALA A 296 11.09 -4.98 -3.46
C ALA A 296 9.84 -4.50 -4.21
N GLY A 297 10.00 -4.06 -5.48
CA GLY A 297 8.90 -3.65 -6.35
C GLY A 297 8.35 -2.27 -6.06
N GLN A 298 7.21 -1.96 -6.68
CA GLN A 298 6.51 -0.71 -6.46
C GLN A 298 5.20 -0.88 -5.68
N SER A 299 4.73 0.20 -5.08
CA SER A 299 3.47 0.28 -4.36
C SER A 299 2.79 1.63 -4.58
N THR A 300 1.53 1.72 -4.19
CA THR A 300 0.74 2.96 -4.21
C THR A 300 -0.13 3.07 -2.97
N GLN A 301 -0.74 4.21 -2.78
CA GLN A 301 -1.68 4.49 -1.69
C GLN A 301 -2.90 5.21 -2.23
N MET A 302 -4.08 4.88 -1.68
CA MET A 302 -5.35 5.60 -1.88
C MET A 302 -5.93 6.04 -0.54
N ILE A 303 -6.55 7.21 -0.55
CA ILE A 303 -7.26 7.80 0.59
C ILE A 303 -8.71 7.34 0.54
N ILE A 304 -9.26 6.94 1.68
CA ILE A 304 -10.61 6.40 1.82
C ILE A 304 -11.48 7.38 2.60
N GLY A 305 -12.61 7.78 2.01
CA GLY A 305 -13.59 8.65 2.69
C GLY A 305 -13.31 10.14 2.60
N ALA A 306 -12.32 10.58 1.82
CA ALA A 306 -12.15 12.00 1.47
C ALA A 306 -13.13 12.46 0.39
N THR A 307 -13.62 11.53 -0.41
CA THR A 307 -14.57 11.72 -1.52
C THR A 307 -15.66 10.66 -1.45
N GLY A 308 -16.69 10.80 -2.26
CA GLY A 308 -17.85 9.90 -2.26
C GLY A 308 -17.68 8.60 -3.02
N GLU A 309 -16.46 8.19 -3.38
CA GLU A 309 -16.22 6.95 -4.12
C GLU A 309 -16.64 5.72 -3.31
N SER A 310 -17.29 4.78 -4.02
CA SER A 310 -17.67 3.50 -3.45
C SER A 310 -16.47 2.55 -3.27
N ASP A 311 -16.62 1.54 -2.43
CA ASP A 311 -15.63 0.47 -2.26
C ASP A 311 -15.46 -0.33 -3.56
N TYR A 312 -16.53 -0.45 -4.37
CA TYR A 312 -16.46 -1.05 -5.69
C TYR A 312 -15.48 -0.31 -6.60
N THR A 313 -15.55 1.03 -6.66
CA THR A 313 -14.63 1.85 -7.45
C THR A 313 -13.18 1.69 -6.97
N LEU A 314 -12.97 1.71 -5.65
CA LEU A 314 -11.66 1.52 -5.04
C LEU A 314 -11.08 0.14 -5.36
N LEU A 315 -11.90 -0.91 -5.25
CA LEU A 315 -11.46 -2.29 -5.46
C LEU A 315 -11.19 -2.60 -6.93
N GLN A 316 -12.03 -2.08 -7.85
CA GLN A 316 -11.81 -2.15 -9.29
C GLN A 316 -10.51 -1.45 -9.69
N THR A 317 -10.28 -0.24 -9.16
CA THR A 317 -9.02 0.48 -9.38
C THR A 317 -7.83 -0.31 -8.86
N THR A 318 -7.94 -0.90 -7.67
CA THR A 318 -6.90 -1.75 -7.07
C THR A 318 -6.56 -2.94 -7.95
N GLN A 319 -7.56 -3.64 -8.46
CA GLN A 319 -7.37 -4.77 -9.37
C GLN A 319 -6.67 -4.35 -10.67
N GLN A 320 -7.11 -3.23 -11.26
CA GLN A 320 -6.49 -2.68 -12.47
C GLN A 320 -5.02 -2.29 -12.25
N LEU A 321 -4.70 -1.72 -11.10
CA LEU A 321 -3.32 -1.38 -10.73
C LEU A 321 -2.43 -2.62 -10.58
N TYR A 322 -2.95 -3.69 -10.00
CA TYR A 322 -2.21 -4.96 -9.91
C TYR A 322 -1.98 -5.60 -11.29
N GLN A 323 -2.99 -5.58 -12.14
CA GLN A 323 -2.92 -6.17 -13.49
C GLN A 323 -2.05 -5.34 -14.43
N GLY A 324 -2.20 -4.01 -14.41
CA GLY A 324 -1.55 -3.09 -15.34
C GLY A 324 -0.13 -2.68 -14.96
N PHE A 325 0.18 -2.58 -13.67
CA PHE A 325 1.45 -2.03 -13.19
C PHE A 325 2.26 -2.98 -12.30
N ASP A 326 1.86 -4.24 -12.20
CA ASP A 326 2.53 -5.27 -11.37
C ASP A 326 2.87 -4.80 -9.94
N LEU A 327 2.00 -3.97 -9.36
CA LEU A 327 2.21 -3.44 -8.02
C LEU A 327 2.36 -4.56 -6.99
N LYS A 328 3.28 -4.37 -6.06
CA LYS A 328 3.44 -5.30 -4.94
C LYS A 328 2.35 -5.15 -3.90
N ARG A 329 1.86 -3.91 -3.69
CA ARG A 329 0.79 -3.59 -2.74
C ARG A 329 0.12 -2.26 -3.06
N VAL A 330 -1.18 -2.21 -2.84
CA VAL A 330 -1.97 -1.00 -2.69
C VAL A 330 -2.22 -0.78 -1.19
N PHE A 331 -1.96 0.42 -0.71
CA PHE A 331 -2.27 0.84 0.66
C PHE A 331 -3.55 1.67 0.66
N TYR A 332 -4.37 1.46 1.67
CA TYR A 332 -5.56 2.27 1.94
C TYR A 332 -5.32 3.10 3.19
N SER A 333 -5.83 4.31 3.21
CA SER A 333 -5.69 5.24 4.32
C SER A 333 -7.01 5.91 4.58
N ALA A 334 -7.63 5.62 5.72
CA ALA A 334 -8.81 6.34 6.17
C ALA A 334 -8.50 7.83 6.32
N TYR A 335 -9.32 8.67 5.71
CA TYR A 335 -9.16 10.11 5.77
C TYR A 335 -9.47 10.62 7.17
N ILE A 336 -8.58 11.45 7.69
CA ILE A 336 -8.77 12.19 8.93
C ILE A 336 -9.05 13.64 8.54
N PRO A 337 -10.23 14.19 8.85
CA PRO A 337 -10.55 15.58 8.55
C PRO A 337 -9.69 16.56 9.36
N LEU A 338 -8.79 17.27 8.66
CA LEU A 338 -7.84 18.21 9.25
C LEU A 338 -8.03 19.63 8.70
N ASN A 339 -8.68 19.74 7.55
CA ASN A 339 -8.86 21.00 6.84
C ASN A 339 -10.36 21.28 6.68
N GLU A 340 -10.76 22.50 6.93
CA GLU A 340 -12.10 22.99 6.57
C GLU A 340 -12.17 23.22 5.05
N ASP A 341 -13.01 22.46 4.38
CA ASP A 341 -13.28 22.63 2.95
C ASP A 341 -14.66 22.03 2.62
N PRO A 342 -15.54 22.73 1.87
CA PRO A 342 -16.90 22.26 1.59
C PRO A 342 -17.00 20.92 0.85
N VAL A 343 -15.91 20.46 0.20
CA VAL A 343 -15.86 19.18 -0.54
C VAL A 343 -15.23 18.06 0.26
N LEU A 344 -14.84 18.32 1.49
CA LEU A 344 -14.28 17.32 2.43
C LEU A 344 -15.25 17.06 3.58
N PRO A 345 -15.15 15.91 4.24
CA PRO A 345 -15.85 15.68 5.51
C PRO A 345 -15.51 16.74 6.56
N GLU A 346 -16.50 17.12 7.36
CA GLU A 346 -16.35 18.11 8.44
C GLU A 346 -15.29 17.68 9.47
N ILE A 347 -14.59 18.66 10.05
CA ILE A 347 -13.64 18.43 11.14
C ILE A 347 -14.39 17.77 12.31
N GLY A 348 -13.78 16.69 12.84
CA GLY A 348 -14.40 15.87 13.90
C GLY A 348 -15.18 14.66 13.37
N THR A 349 -15.41 14.54 12.07
CA THR A 349 -15.97 13.32 11.48
C THR A 349 -15.03 12.15 11.75
N PRO A 350 -15.49 11.03 12.34
CA PRO A 350 -14.63 9.88 12.60
C PRO A 350 -14.04 9.29 11.32
N PRO A 351 -12.74 8.96 11.29
CA PRO A 351 -12.14 8.28 10.14
C PRO A 351 -12.82 6.94 9.87
N PRO A 352 -13.05 6.55 8.61
CA PRO A 352 -13.76 5.31 8.26
C PRO A 352 -12.85 4.07 8.40
N LEU A 353 -12.37 3.78 9.61
CA LEU A 353 -11.40 2.71 9.90
C LEU A 353 -11.94 1.30 9.58
N LEU A 354 -13.24 1.05 9.83
CA LEU A 354 -13.86 -0.23 9.48
C LEU A 354 -13.88 -0.44 7.96
N ARG A 355 -14.20 0.61 7.19
CA ARG A 355 -14.18 0.57 5.74
C ARG A 355 -12.76 0.31 5.20
N GLU A 356 -11.76 1.00 5.74
CA GLU A 356 -10.34 0.75 5.43
C GLU A 356 -9.99 -0.72 5.68
N HIS A 357 -10.38 -1.25 6.84
CA HIS A 357 -10.13 -2.63 7.21
C HIS A 357 -10.79 -3.63 6.23
N ARG A 358 -12.05 -3.40 5.84
CA ARG A 358 -12.74 -4.25 4.85
C ARG A 358 -12.04 -4.21 3.49
N LEU A 359 -11.56 -3.06 3.06
CA LEU A 359 -10.77 -2.93 1.83
C LEU A 359 -9.44 -3.70 1.91
N TYR A 360 -8.74 -3.69 3.04
CA TYR A 360 -7.56 -4.53 3.24
C TYR A 360 -7.88 -6.02 3.22
N GLN A 361 -9.01 -6.43 3.79
CA GLN A 361 -9.46 -7.82 3.72
C GLN A 361 -9.78 -8.22 2.26
N ALA A 362 -10.46 -7.37 1.52
CA ALA A 362 -10.77 -7.59 0.11
C ALA A 362 -9.51 -7.62 -0.77
N ASP A 363 -8.56 -6.70 -0.56
CA ASP A 363 -7.25 -6.72 -1.21
C ASP A 363 -6.54 -8.06 -1.01
N TRP A 364 -6.64 -8.62 0.19
CA TRP A 364 -6.09 -9.93 0.50
C TRP A 364 -6.77 -11.05 -0.29
N LEU A 365 -8.11 -10.96 -0.48
CA LEU A 365 -8.87 -11.91 -1.29
C LEU A 365 -8.48 -11.84 -2.77
N LEU A 366 -8.30 -10.64 -3.31
CA LEU A 366 -7.81 -10.46 -4.68
C LEU A 366 -6.44 -11.11 -4.88
N ARG A 367 -5.49 -10.82 -3.97
CA ARG A 367 -4.09 -11.22 -4.16
C ARG A 367 -3.81 -12.69 -3.90
N PHE A 368 -4.52 -13.33 -2.98
CA PHE A 368 -4.15 -14.65 -2.48
C PHE A 368 -5.23 -15.71 -2.60
N TYR A 369 -6.50 -15.34 -2.85
CA TYR A 369 -7.61 -16.27 -2.89
C TYR A 369 -8.26 -16.42 -4.28
N GLY A 370 -7.79 -15.65 -5.25
CA GLY A 370 -8.30 -15.71 -6.62
C GLY A 370 -9.66 -15.07 -6.81
N PHE A 371 -10.08 -14.19 -5.92
CA PHE A 371 -11.28 -13.38 -6.13
C PHE A 371 -11.03 -12.29 -7.15
N GLN A 372 -12.08 -11.89 -7.85
CA GLN A 372 -12.13 -10.70 -8.69
C GLN A 372 -12.93 -9.61 -7.98
N ALA A 373 -12.69 -8.34 -8.35
CA ALA A 373 -13.37 -7.22 -7.70
C ALA A 373 -14.88 -7.23 -7.91
N ASP A 374 -15.34 -7.65 -9.10
CA ASP A 374 -16.74 -7.78 -9.49
C ASP A 374 -17.45 -8.99 -8.87
N GLU A 375 -16.72 -9.98 -8.35
CA GLU A 375 -17.30 -11.05 -7.52
C GLU A 375 -17.62 -10.54 -6.11
N LEU A 376 -16.79 -9.65 -5.56
CA LEU A 376 -16.94 -9.16 -4.20
C LEU A 376 -17.97 -8.05 -4.07
N LEU A 377 -18.01 -7.13 -5.04
CA LEU A 377 -18.90 -5.97 -5.07
C LEU A 377 -19.47 -5.77 -6.47
N THR A 378 -20.66 -5.18 -6.57
CA THR A 378 -21.31 -4.83 -7.82
C THR A 378 -21.77 -3.38 -7.81
N ILE A 379 -22.29 -2.89 -8.94
CA ILE A 379 -22.86 -1.53 -9.03
C ILE A 379 -24.05 -1.37 -8.09
N GLU A 380 -24.87 -2.44 -7.95
CA GLU A 380 -26.06 -2.46 -7.09
C GLU A 380 -25.69 -2.57 -5.59
N LYS A 381 -24.58 -3.25 -5.29
CA LYS A 381 -24.02 -3.38 -3.92
C LYS A 381 -22.59 -2.85 -3.90
N PRO A 382 -22.39 -1.53 -3.93
CA PRO A 382 -21.08 -0.94 -4.16
C PRO A 382 -20.18 -0.84 -2.93
N ASN A 383 -20.69 -1.06 -1.72
CA ASN A 383 -19.94 -0.95 -0.48
C ASN A 383 -19.96 -2.25 0.33
N PHE A 384 -18.87 -2.52 1.04
CA PHE A 384 -18.77 -3.67 1.93
C PHE A 384 -19.71 -3.55 3.13
N ASN A 385 -20.11 -4.72 3.62
CA ASN A 385 -20.81 -4.83 4.90
C ASN A 385 -19.82 -4.53 6.03
N GLU A 386 -20.14 -3.58 6.91
CA GLU A 386 -19.29 -3.24 8.04
C GLU A 386 -19.28 -4.32 9.13
N LEU A 387 -20.37 -5.09 9.25
CA LEU A 387 -20.55 -6.10 10.29
C LEU A 387 -19.92 -7.45 9.94
N LEU A 388 -19.75 -7.76 8.64
CA LEU A 388 -19.22 -9.02 8.14
C LEU A 388 -17.92 -8.80 7.36
N ASP A 389 -17.01 -9.77 7.45
CA ASP A 389 -15.85 -9.73 6.54
C ASP A 389 -16.28 -10.00 5.08
N PRO A 390 -15.55 -9.45 4.09
CA PRO A 390 -15.92 -9.57 2.66
C PRO A 390 -16.10 -11.00 2.17
N LYS A 391 -15.38 -11.97 2.72
CA LYS A 391 -15.48 -13.37 2.33
C LYS A 391 -16.73 -14.03 2.90
N CYS A 392 -17.10 -13.72 4.15
CA CYS A 392 -18.34 -14.17 4.74
C CYS A 392 -19.55 -13.56 4.03
N ASP A 393 -19.52 -12.25 3.73
CA ASP A 393 -20.59 -11.57 2.98
C ASP A 393 -20.77 -12.17 1.58
N TRP A 394 -19.66 -12.49 0.90
CA TRP A 394 -19.69 -13.17 -0.38
C TRP A 394 -20.32 -14.57 -0.28
N ALA A 395 -19.90 -15.38 0.69
CA ALA A 395 -20.39 -16.75 0.84
C ALA A 395 -21.88 -16.81 1.19
N LEU A 396 -22.40 -15.84 1.95
CA LEU A 396 -23.83 -15.73 2.26
C LEU A 396 -24.66 -15.40 1.03
N ARG A 397 -24.12 -14.66 0.06
CA ARG A 397 -24.77 -14.35 -1.22
C ARG A 397 -24.69 -15.50 -2.23
N HIS A 398 -23.88 -16.52 -1.93
CA HIS A 398 -23.64 -17.68 -2.79
C HIS A 398 -23.83 -18.99 -2.03
N LEU A 399 -24.92 -19.09 -1.26
CA LEU A 399 -25.21 -20.30 -0.46
C LEU A 399 -25.43 -21.54 -1.33
N GLU A 400 -25.78 -21.35 -2.59
CA GLU A 400 -25.93 -22.43 -3.60
C GLU A 400 -24.62 -23.20 -3.85
N LEU A 401 -23.47 -22.60 -3.55
CA LEU A 401 -22.16 -23.24 -3.68
C LEU A 401 -21.76 -24.06 -2.44
N PHE A 402 -22.59 -24.05 -1.40
CA PHE A 402 -22.29 -24.65 -0.10
C PHE A 402 -23.33 -25.72 0.29
N PRO A 403 -22.97 -26.70 1.14
CA PRO A 403 -21.67 -26.91 1.78
C PRO A 403 -20.64 -27.54 0.83
N VAL A 404 -19.37 -27.17 1.01
CA VAL A 404 -18.23 -27.74 0.28
C VAL A 404 -17.69 -28.96 1.00
N GLU A 405 -17.58 -30.11 0.30
CA GLU A 405 -16.95 -31.32 0.85
C GLU A 405 -15.43 -31.22 0.82
N VAL A 406 -14.80 -31.15 2.00
CA VAL A 406 -13.35 -30.87 2.11
C VAL A 406 -12.47 -31.98 1.55
N GLU A 407 -12.96 -33.22 1.48
CA GLU A 407 -12.19 -34.37 0.98
C GLU A 407 -12.05 -34.34 -0.55
N THR A 408 -12.98 -33.73 -1.27
CA THR A 408 -13.02 -33.72 -2.73
C THR A 408 -12.79 -32.34 -3.35
N ALA A 409 -13.12 -31.28 -2.63
CA ALA A 409 -13.06 -29.92 -3.12
C ALA A 409 -11.68 -29.53 -3.68
N SER A 410 -11.65 -28.78 -4.77
CA SER A 410 -10.44 -28.20 -5.33
C SER A 410 -9.81 -27.17 -4.36
N TYR A 411 -8.55 -26.84 -4.59
CA TYR A 411 -7.89 -25.77 -3.83
C TYR A 411 -8.64 -24.44 -3.94
N ALA A 412 -9.14 -24.13 -5.13
CA ALA A 412 -9.89 -22.89 -5.40
C ALA A 412 -11.23 -22.85 -4.63
N GLU A 413 -11.98 -23.97 -4.61
CA GLU A 413 -13.24 -24.07 -3.86
C GLU A 413 -12.99 -23.95 -2.35
N LEU A 414 -11.94 -24.59 -1.82
CA LEU A 414 -11.56 -24.43 -0.41
C LEU A 414 -11.24 -22.98 -0.06
N LEU A 415 -10.64 -22.22 -0.97
CA LEU A 415 -10.38 -20.79 -0.75
C LEU A 415 -11.65 -19.93 -0.74
N ARG A 416 -12.78 -20.41 -1.27
CA ARG A 416 -14.08 -19.71 -1.19
C ARG A 416 -14.74 -19.88 0.19
N VAL A 417 -14.38 -20.90 0.94
CA VAL A 417 -14.96 -21.22 2.25
C VAL A 417 -14.51 -20.18 3.32
N PRO A 418 -15.43 -19.46 4.00
CA PRO A 418 -15.09 -18.64 5.16
C PRO A 418 -14.31 -19.43 6.22
N GLY A 419 -13.26 -18.82 6.77
CA GLY A 419 -12.41 -19.51 7.78
C GLY A 419 -11.34 -20.44 7.21
N VAL A 420 -11.29 -20.68 5.89
CA VAL A 420 -10.22 -21.43 5.23
C VAL A 420 -9.28 -20.45 4.50
N GLY A 421 -8.01 -20.44 4.88
CA GLY A 421 -6.97 -19.61 4.26
C GLY A 421 -6.06 -20.42 3.31
N PRO A 422 -5.17 -19.73 2.54
CA PRO A 422 -4.26 -20.41 1.59
C PRO A 422 -3.42 -21.51 2.22
N LYS A 423 -2.88 -21.26 3.42
CA LYS A 423 -2.10 -22.27 4.16
C LYS A 423 -2.94 -23.48 4.57
N SER A 424 -4.17 -23.23 5.06
CA SER A 424 -5.10 -24.30 5.47
C SER A 424 -5.57 -25.10 4.27
N ALA A 425 -5.99 -24.45 3.18
CA ALA A 425 -6.39 -25.10 1.94
C ALA A 425 -5.27 -26.00 1.36
N SER A 426 -4.03 -25.49 1.32
CA SER A 426 -2.88 -26.28 0.86
C SER A 426 -2.62 -27.50 1.75
N ARG A 427 -2.74 -27.37 3.08
CA ARG A 427 -2.59 -28.49 4.03
C ARG A 427 -3.68 -29.52 3.84
N ILE A 428 -4.93 -29.10 3.65
CA ILE A 428 -6.08 -29.99 3.38
C ILE A 428 -5.83 -30.80 2.11
N VAL A 429 -5.52 -30.14 0.98
CA VAL A 429 -5.28 -30.81 -0.31
C VAL A 429 -4.12 -31.83 -0.24
N ASN A 430 -3.11 -31.54 0.56
CA ASN A 430 -2.01 -32.47 0.74
C ASN A 430 -2.37 -33.62 1.69
N ALA A 431 -2.98 -33.32 2.82
CA ALA A 431 -3.22 -34.31 3.89
C ALA A 431 -4.27 -35.37 3.51
N ARG A 432 -5.33 -35.01 2.77
CA ARG A 432 -6.37 -35.94 2.34
C ARG A 432 -5.88 -37.09 1.43
N ARG A 433 -4.66 -36.94 0.86
CA ARG A 433 -4.01 -38.00 0.08
C ARG A 433 -3.56 -39.19 0.96
N TYR A 434 -3.40 -38.96 2.28
CA TYR A 434 -2.85 -39.93 3.23
C TYR A 434 -3.88 -40.49 4.21
N GLY A 435 -5.10 -39.92 4.24
CA GLY A 435 -6.14 -40.41 5.14
C GLY A 435 -7.39 -39.53 5.11
N ARG A 436 -8.44 -40.05 5.72
CA ARG A 436 -9.70 -39.30 5.88
C ARG A 436 -9.53 -38.13 6.82
N MET A 437 -10.27 -37.08 6.54
CA MET A 437 -10.29 -35.86 7.30
C MET A 437 -11.40 -35.88 8.36
N ASP A 438 -11.15 -35.19 9.47
CA ASP A 438 -12.17 -34.84 10.46
C ASP A 438 -12.05 -33.38 10.91
N PHE A 439 -13.05 -32.88 11.62
CA PHE A 439 -13.04 -31.49 12.06
C PHE A 439 -11.90 -31.16 13.04
N THR A 440 -11.41 -32.16 13.78
CA THR A 440 -10.27 -32.01 14.68
C THR A 440 -8.98 -31.76 13.88
N SER A 441 -8.78 -32.55 12.83
CA SER A 441 -7.67 -32.37 11.88
C SER A 441 -7.73 -31.04 11.15
N LEU A 442 -8.92 -30.63 10.70
CA LEU A 442 -9.12 -29.32 10.08
C LEU A 442 -8.72 -28.16 11.02
N LYS A 443 -9.09 -28.24 12.30
CA LYS A 443 -8.69 -27.26 13.31
C LYS A 443 -7.16 -27.21 13.48
N LYS A 444 -6.49 -28.37 13.55
CA LYS A 444 -5.01 -28.48 13.62
C LYS A 444 -4.34 -27.90 12.36
N MET A 445 -4.98 -27.99 11.19
CA MET A 445 -4.49 -27.40 9.94
C MET A 445 -4.68 -25.88 9.86
N GLY A 446 -5.33 -25.26 10.85
CA GLY A 446 -5.54 -23.83 10.94
C GLY A 446 -6.83 -23.33 10.30
N VAL A 447 -7.82 -24.22 10.11
CA VAL A 447 -9.17 -23.82 9.71
C VAL A 447 -9.87 -23.15 10.88
N VAL A 448 -10.46 -21.99 10.67
CA VAL A 448 -11.26 -21.24 11.66
C VAL A 448 -12.65 -21.83 11.67
N LEU A 449 -12.85 -22.92 12.42
CA LEU A 449 -14.12 -23.67 12.45
C LEU A 449 -15.31 -22.83 12.88
N LYS A 450 -15.13 -21.80 13.71
CA LYS A 450 -16.20 -20.85 14.10
C LYS A 450 -16.89 -20.18 12.91
N ARG A 451 -16.20 -20.08 11.76
CA ARG A 451 -16.74 -19.54 10.51
C ARG A 451 -17.00 -20.66 9.50
N ALA A 452 -16.09 -21.63 9.40
CA ALA A 452 -16.10 -22.64 8.34
C ALA A 452 -17.22 -23.68 8.48
N HIS A 453 -17.62 -24.04 9.70
CA HIS A 453 -18.53 -25.19 9.94
C HIS A 453 -19.91 -25.04 9.30
N TYR A 454 -20.36 -23.82 8.99
CA TYR A 454 -21.61 -23.57 8.26
C TYR A 454 -21.51 -23.92 6.78
N PHE A 455 -20.31 -23.89 6.22
CA PHE A 455 -20.03 -23.89 4.78
C PHE A 455 -19.33 -25.17 4.30
N ILE A 456 -19.04 -26.13 5.19
CA ILE A 456 -18.29 -27.34 4.85
C ILE A 456 -18.95 -28.61 5.36
N THR A 457 -18.70 -29.70 4.63
CA THR A 457 -18.85 -31.07 5.11
C THR A 457 -17.49 -31.78 5.14
N CYS A 458 -17.37 -32.79 5.96
CA CYS A 458 -16.18 -33.61 6.09
C CYS A 458 -16.60 -35.08 6.14
N GLY A 459 -16.26 -35.88 5.11
CA GLY A 459 -16.76 -37.21 4.93
C GLY A 459 -18.30 -37.31 4.84
N GLY A 460 -18.92 -36.32 4.17
CA GLY A 460 -20.36 -36.20 3.99
C GLY A 460 -21.14 -35.73 5.25
N LYS A 461 -20.44 -35.35 6.35
CA LYS A 461 -21.08 -34.94 7.60
C LYS A 461 -20.82 -33.47 7.91
N GLN A 462 -21.82 -32.79 8.43
CA GLN A 462 -21.68 -31.45 9.04
C GLN A 462 -21.14 -31.58 10.45
N MET A 463 -20.41 -30.56 10.94
CA MET A 463 -19.92 -30.51 12.32
C MET A 463 -21.06 -30.41 13.33
N TYR A 464 -22.06 -29.62 13.00
CA TYR A 464 -23.30 -29.45 13.73
C TYR A 464 -24.45 -29.45 12.74
N HIS A 465 -25.60 -29.95 13.14
CA HIS A 465 -26.80 -29.88 12.30
C HIS A 465 -27.32 -28.44 12.29
N THR A 466 -26.84 -27.65 11.36
CA THR A 466 -27.19 -26.23 11.22
C THR A 466 -27.90 -25.99 9.91
N PRO A 467 -28.99 -25.22 9.90
CA PRO A 467 -29.65 -24.86 8.65
C PRO A 467 -28.73 -23.98 7.79
N LEU A 468 -28.72 -24.26 6.50
CA LEU A 468 -28.00 -23.45 5.50
C LEU A 468 -28.90 -22.28 5.07
N GLU A 469 -29.18 -21.38 5.99
CA GLU A 469 -30.04 -20.22 5.80
C GLU A 469 -29.28 -18.92 6.05
N GLU A 470 -29.42 -17.95 5.15
CA GLU A 470 -28.71 -16.67 5.20
C GLU A 470 -28.93 -15.94 6.54
N THR A 471 -30.21 -15.80 6.98
CA THR A 471 -30.54 -15.08 8.21
C THR A 471 -29.96 -15.73 9.47
N TYR A 472 -30.00 -17.08 9.53
CA TYR A 472 -29.45 -17.82 10.66
C TYR A 472 -27.93 -17.64 10.72
N ILE A 473 -27.22 -17.93 9.63
CA ILE A 473 -25.76 -17.88 9.56
C ILE A 473 -25.28 -16.44 9.79
N THR A 474 -25.94 -15.44 9.22
CA THR A 474 -25.61 -14.02 9.41
C THR A 474 -25.62 -13.63 10.89
N ARG A 475 -26.66 -13.99 11.63
CA ARG A 475 -26.77 -13.69 13.07
C ARG A 475 -25.59 -14.29 13.85
N GLN A 476 -25.18 -15.50 13.52
CA GLN A 476 -24.07 -16.18 14.18
C GLN A 476 -22.72 -15.54 13.83
N LEU A 477 -22.49 -15.23 12.55
CA LEU A 477 -21.25 -14.61 12.08
C LEU A 477 -21.07 -13.19 12.60
N VAL A 478 -22.13 -12.37 12.60
CA VAL A 478 -22.10 -11.00 13.15
C VAL A 478 -21.72 -11.01 14.63
N SER A 479 -22.16 -12.00 15.41
CA SER A 479 -21.75 -12.10 16.82
C SER A 479 -20.25 -12.37 17.00
N VAL A 480 -19.62 -13.06 16.04
CA VAL A 480 -18.17 -13.31 16.02
C VAL A 480 -17.41 -12.07 15.55
N ASP A 481 -17.83 -11.48 14.45
CA ASP A 481 -17.14 -10.33 13.82
C ASP A 481 -17.33 -9.03 14.60
N ARG A 482 -18.47 -8.87 15.31
CA ARG A 482 -18.73 -7.71 16.16
C ARG A 482 -17.71 -7.56 17.28
N LYS A 483 -17.21 -8.67 17.83
CA LYS A 483 -16.13 -8.62 18.83
C LYS A 483 -14.81 -8.16 18.23
N GLU A 484 -14.51 -8.54 17.00
CA GLU A 484 -13.30 -8.09 16.29
C GLU A 484 -13.43 -6.62 15.87
N SER A 485 -14.56 -6.23 15.29
CA SER A 485 -14.86 -4.84 14.94
C SER A 485 -14.88 -3.92 16.15
N TRP A 486 -15.46 -4.38 17.29
CA TRP A 486 -15.43 -3.64 18.55
C TRP A 486 -14.00 -3.44 19.03
N LYS A 487 -13.18 -4.50 19.04
CA LYS A 487 -11.75 -4.41 19.41
C LYS A 487 -10.98 -3.42 18.52
N MET A 488 -11.31 -3.36 17.24
CA MET A 488 -10.66 -2.43 16.31
C MET A 488 -11.16 -1.00 16.48
N ALA A 489 -12.46 -0.80 16.61
CA ALA A 489 -13.03 0.52 16.87
C ALA A 489 -12.53 1.11 18.19
N HIS A 490 -12.29 0.26 19.20
CA HIS A 490 -11.84 0.65 20.54
C HIS A 490 -10.32 0.41 20.76
N ALA A 491 -9.60 -0.13 19.78
CA ALA A 491 -8.14 -0.22 19.84
C ALA A 491 -7.46 1.15 19.97
N ASN A 492 -8.16 2.20 19.53
CA ASN A 492 -7.71 3.59 19.65
C ASN A 492 -8.25 4.31 20.91
N GLU A 493 -9.20 3.75 21.67
CA GLU A 493 -9.68 4.38 22.90
C GLU A 493 -8.65 4.38 24.05
N GLY A 494 -7.66 3.49 23.98
CA GLY A 494 -6.45 3.56 24.80
C GLY A 494 -5.35 4.45 24.22
N PHE A 495 -5.57 5.01 23.04
CA PHE A 495 -4.67 5.86 22.28
C PHE A 495 -5.38 7.14 21.87
N SER A 496 -5.85 7.93 22.85
CA SER A 496 -6.14 9.33 22.56
C SER A 496 -4.82 9.92 22.04
N GLN A 497 -4.87 10.48 20.85
CA GLN A 497 -3.75 11.22 20.29
C GLN A 497 -3.56 12.44 21.18
N MET A 498 -2.68 12.29 22.21
CA MET A 498 -2.38 13.38 23.11
C MET A 498 -1.71 14.48 22.32
N THR A 499 -2.31 15.64 22.32
CA THR A 499 -1.73 16.86 21.77
C THR A 499 -0.64 17.40 22.70
N LEU A 500 0.23 18.28 22.22
CA LEU A 500 1.25 18.93 23.05
C LEU A 500 0.63 19.67 24.25
N ALA A 501 -0.63 20.14 24.14
CA ALA A 501 -1.38 20.74 25.23
C ALA A 501 -1.66 19.75 26.37
N ASP A 502 -1.83 18.46 26.09
CA ASP A 502 -2.05 17.43 27.12
C ASP A 502 -0.78 17.15 27.94
N PHE A 503 0.37 17.64 27.50
CA PHE A 503 1.66 17.52 28.21
C PHE A 503 2.08 18.79 28.95
N GLY A 504 1.22 19.83 29.02
CA GLY A 504 1.54 21.08 29.72
C GLY A 504 2.74 21.83 29.12
N ILE A 505 3.00 21.65 27.85
CA ILE A 505 4.01 22.38 27.07
C ILE A 505 3.24 23.30 26.14
N GLY A 506 2.82 24.44 26.69
CA GLY A 506 2.29 25.60 26.00
C GLY A 506 3.33 26.69 25.91
#